data_654d47e9395e9ec0e4dd8e1b57e05e39
#
_entry.id   654d47e9395e9ec0e4dd8e1b57e05e39
#
_cell.length_a   1.000
_cell.length_b   1.000
_cell.length_c   1.000
_cell.angle_alpha   90.00
_cell.angle_beta   90.00
_cell.angle_gamma   90.00
#
_symmetry.space_group_name_H-M   'P 1'
#
loop_
_entity.id
_entity.type
_entity.pdbx_description
1 polymer ?
#
loop_
_entity_poly.entity_id
_entity_poly.type
_entity_poly.pdbx_seq_one_letter_code
_entity_poly.pdbx_strand_id
1 'polypeptide(L)'
;MNEKKPLLSKHGLPVRQPAGPPPTRKPPPPFEIPILTYMKSHKVILASGSPRRKALLHRLGLTDFQVVPSTLPEDLCKSTLVPFEYVAATARQKALDVYERAVAKGEEPDLVISADTVIVTRDARILEKPASEAAHIRMLQHLRDTRVHRVLSAICCLAPKEEATHPGYEIETHVEETKVYFAKEADGLPDDVIKSYVRTREGVDKAGGYAIQGLAGMVLIEKIEGSVDNVVGLPVRQMLQLCEKVVFKQGQENSEEEEEDDEDDDDE
;
A
#
# COMPACT_ATOMS: atom_id res chain seq x y z
N MET A 1 -25.94 43.83 43.97
CA MET A 1 -25.30 42.50 43.75
C MET A 1 -26.33 41.43 44.00
N ASN A 2 -26.87 40.81 42.95
CA ASN A 2 -27.87 39.75 43.03
C ASN A 2 -27.17 38.40 42.88
N GLU A 3 -26.91 37.74 44.01
CA GLU A 3 -26.44 36.38 44.03
C GLU A 3 -27.59 35.44 43.62
N LYS A 4 -27.49 34.83 42.47
CA LYS A 4 -28.40 33.77 42.04
C LYS A 4 -28.15 32.52 42.89
N LYS A 5 -29.09 32.17 43.77
CA LYS A 5 -29.09 30.91 44.53
C LYS A 5 -29.12 29.73 43.54
N PRO A 6 -28.34 28.66 43.75
CA PRO A 6 -28.34 27.48 42.91
C PRO A 6 -29.70 26.72 43.03
N LEU A 7 -30.22 26.28 41.90
CA LEU A 7 -31.39 25.43 41.83
C LEU A 7 -31.07 24.04 42.41
N LEU A 8 -31.79 23.61 43.41
CA LEU A 8 -31.69 22.28 44.02
C LEU A 8 -32.69 21.32 43.40
N SER A 9 -32.28 20.07 43.19
CA SER A 9 -33.18 18.99 42.77
C SER A 9 -34.15 18.62 43.89
N LYS A 10 -35.23 17.88 43.61
CA LYS A 10 -36.23 17.39 44.61
C LYS A 10 -35.62 16.57 45.76
N HIS A 11 -34.36 16.20 45.69
CA HIS A 11 -33.61 15.45 46.71
C HIS A 11 -32.42 16.26 47.32
N GLY A 12 -32.38 17.58 47.15
CA GLY A 12 -31.38 18.44 47.78
C GLY A 12 -29.97 18.39 47.19
N LEU A 13 -29.75 17.69 46.07
CA LEU A 13 -28.48 17.62 45.39
C LEU A 13 -28.34 18.76 44.36
N PRO A 14 -27.16 19.39 44.22
CA PRO A 14 -26.96 20.42 43.21
C PRO A 14 -27.19 19.87 41.81
N VAL A 15 -28.07 20.50 41.06
CA VAL A 15 -28.32 20.15 39.66
C VAL A 15 -27.08 20.56 38.85
N ARG A 16 -26.33 19.57 38.29
CA ARG A 16 -25.30 19.86 37.33
C ARG A 16 -25.89 20.57 36.13
N GLN A 17 -25.51 21.80 35.90
CA GLN A 17 -25.81 22.46 34.65
C GLN A 17 -25.23 21.62 33.48
N PRO A 18 -25.99 21.43 32.37
CA PRO A 18 -25.45 20.74 31.22
C PRO A 18 -24.16 21.48 30.78
N ALA A 19 -23.07 20.72 30.65
CA ALA A 19 -21.83 21.25 30.14
C ALA A 19 -22.08 21.89 28.77
N GLY A 20 -21.65 23.11 28.58
CA GLY A 20 -21.72 23.75 27.26
C GLY A 20 -21.07 22.87 26.20
N PRO A 21 -21.37 23.08 24.90
CA PRO A 21 -20.78 22.32 23.83
C PRO A 21 -19.25 22.35 23.99
N PRO A 22 -18.55 21.22 23.80
CA PRO A 22 -17.10 21.16 23.90
C PRO A 22 -16.48 22.17 22.94
N PRO A 23 -15.37 22.83 23.33
CA PRO A 23 -14.72 23.79 22.47
C PRO A 23 -14.37 23.12 21.13
N THR A 24 -14.78 23.72 20.03
CA THR A 24 -14.45 23.29 18.70
C THR A 24 -12.93 23.37 18.52
N ARG A 25 -12.24 22.24 18.60
CA ARG A 25 -10.80 22.18 18.31
C ARG A 25 -10.63 22.53 16.82
N LYS A 26 -9.76 23.50 16.53
CA LYS A 26 -9.32 23.72 15.14
C LYS A 26 -8.75 22.41 14.60
N PRO A 27 -9.06 22.02 13.35
CA PRO A 27 -8.45 20.86 12.75
C PRO A 27 -6.93 21.00 12.79
N PRO A 28 -6.17 19.91 12.97
CA PRO A 28 -4.72 19.97 12.89
C PRO A 28 -4.30 20.48 11.50
N PRO A 29 -3.13 21.15 11.40
CA PRO A 29 -2.61 21.56 10.10
C PRO A 29 -2.41 20.30 9.22
N PRO A 30 -2.56 20.44 7.90
CA PRO A 30 -2.31 19.34 6.97
C PRO A 30 -0.84 18.90 7.04
N PHE A 31 -0.59 17.62 6.81
CA PHE A 31 0.76 17.11 6.61
C PHE A 31 1.23 17.54 5.22
N GLU A 32 2.30 18.31 5.16
CA GLU A 32 2.83 18.88 3.91
C GLU A 32 4.32 18.55 3.75
N ILE A 33 4.67 17.95 2.62
CA ILE A 33 6.03 17.73 2.14
C ILE A 33 6.09 18.09 0.66
N PRO A 34 7.26 18.46 0.11
CA PRO A 34 7.38 18.98 -1.27
C PRO A 34 6.69 18.10 -2.31
N ILE A 35 6.91 16.80 -2.27
CA ILE A 35 6.30 15.87 -3.23
C ILE A 35 4.77 15.81 -3.13
N LEU A 36 4.19 15.88 -1.93
CA LEU A 36 2.73 15.93 -1.79
C LEU A 36 2.15 17.25 -2.31
N THR A 37 2.87 18.35 -2.13
CA THR A 37 2.48 19.66 -2.68
C THR A 37 2.50 19.62 -4.21
N TYR A 38 3.55 19.04 -4.80
CA TYR A 38 3.64 18.79 -6.24
C TYR A 38 2.46 17.94 -6.73
N MET A 39 2.22 16.80 -6.12
CA MET A 39 1.15 15.88 -6.53
C MET A 39 -0.26 16.49 -6.44
N LYS A 40 -0.49 17.45 -5.55
CA LYS A 40 -1.78 18.14 -5.42
C LYS A 40 -2.03 19.17 -6.53
N SER A 41 -1.00 19.65 -7.21
CA SER A 41 -1.08 20.70 -8.24
C SER A 41 -0.80 20.20 -9.65
N HIS A 42 -0.42 18.92 -9.82
CA HIS A 42 -0.02 18.31 -11.08
C HIS A 42 -0.91 17.12 -11.43
N LYS A 43 -0.89 16.73 -12.70
CA LYS A 43 -1.69 15.63 -13.23
C LYS A 43 -1.10 14.27 -12.83
N VAL A 44 -1.61 13.70 -11.77
CA VAL A 44 -1.18 12.40 -11.24
C VAL A 44 -2.14 11.30 -11.69
N ILE A 45 -1.61 10.18 -12.17
CA ILE A 45 -2.36 8.99 -12.51
C ILE A 45 -1.97 7.83 -11.59
N LEU A 46 -2.96 7.21 -10.95
CA LEU A 46 -2.81 5.90 -10.32
C LEU A 46 -3.14 4.81 -11.33
N ALA A 47 -2.13 4.12 -11.82
CA ALA A 47 -2.26 3.01 -12.79
C ALA A 47 -2.71 1.70 -12.10
N SER A 48 -3.79 1.76 -11.33
CA SER A 48 -4.30 0.63 -10.57
C SER A 48 -5.79 0.77 -10.27
N GLY A 49 -6.56 -0.30 -10.50
CA GLY A 49 -7.98 -0.39 -10.13
C GLY A 49 -8.22 -0.73 -8.65
N SER A 50 -7.18 -0.87 -7.83
CA SER A 50 -7.32 -1.26 -6.42
C SER A 50 -7.93 -0.16 -5.57
N PRO A 51 -9.11 -0.37 -4.96
CA PRO A 51 -9.72 0.63 -4.08
C PRO A 51 -8.89 0.86 -2.80
N ARG A 52 -8.10 -0.11 -2.39
CA ARG A 52 -7.22 0.00 -1.21
C ARG A 52 -6.06 0.96 -1.48
N ARG A 53 -5.43 0.88 -2.66
CA ARG A 53 -4.36 1.83 -3.08
C ARG A 53 -4.90 3.24 -3.18
N LYS A 54 -6.08 3.39 -3.79
CA LYS A 54 -6.80 4.67 -3.84
C LYS A 54 -7.03 5.24 -2.42
N ALA A 55 -7.50 4.41 -1.49
CA ALA A 55 -7.75 4.83 -0.10
C ALA A 55 -6.47 5.25 0.63
N LEU A 56 -5.32 4.63 0.34
CA LEU A 56 -4.03 5.04 0.91
C LEU A 56 -3.61 6.43 0.41
N LEU A 57 -3.76 6.72 -0.89
CA LEU A 57 -3.51 8.06 -1.44
C LEU A 57 -4.45 9.12 -0.84
N HIS A 58 -5.72 8.81 -0.67
CA HIS A 58 -6.65 9.72 0.01
C HIS A 58 -6.27 10.01 1.46
N ARG A 59 -5.71 9.02 2.18
CA ARG A 59 -5.20 9.24 3.56
C ARG A 59 -4.01 10.19 3.61
N LEU A 60 -3.22 10.30 2.55
CA LEU A 60 -2.16 11.29 2.39
C LEU A 60 -2.70 12.70 2.08
N GLY A 61 -4.01 12.85 1.90
CA GLY A 61 -4.62 14.11 1.51
C GLY A 61 -4.57 14.39 0.00
N LEU A 62 -4.27 13.38 -0.82
CA LEU A 62 -4.38 13.45 -2.27
C LEU A 62 -5.82 13.12 -2.66
N THR A 63 -6.55 14.10 -3.15
CA THR A 63 -7.96 13.96 -3.55
C THR A 63 -8.15 14.07 -5.05
N ASP A 64 -7.24 14.78 -5.72
CA ASP A 64 -7.29 15.05 -7.15
C ASP A 64 -6.20 14.25 -7.87
N PHE A 65 -6.54 13.05 -8.30
CA PHE A 65 -5.73 12.19 -9.17
C PHE A 65 -6.64 11.28 -9.99
N GLN A 66 -6.17 10.91 -11.17
CA GLN A 66 -6.91 10.01 -12.06
C GLN A 66 -6.63 8.54 -11.69
N VAL A 67 -7.65 7.69 -11.82
CA VAL A 67 -7.52 6.24 -11.67
C VAL A 67 -7.69 5.60 -13.04
N VAL A 68 -6.59 5.13 -13.60
CA VAL A 68 -6.56 4.53 -14.94
C VAL A 68 -5.87 3.15 -14.84
N PRO A 69 -6.63 2.06 -14.68
CA PRO A 69 -6.03 0.73 -14.66
C PRO A 69 -5.33 0.40 -15.98
N SER A 70 -4.24 -0.37 -15.89
CA SER A 70 -3.64 -0.97 -17.08
C SER A 70 -4.61 -1.94 -17.74
N THR A 71 -4.54 -2.02 -19.06
CA THR A 71 -5.32 -2.95 -19.89
C THR A 71 -4.53 -4.21 -20.25
N LEU A 72 -3.24 -4.24 -19.94
CA LEU A 72 -2.41 -5.40 -20.22
C LEU A 72 -2.73 -6.56 -19.26
N PRO A 73 -2.67 -7.81 -19.75
CA PRO A 73 -2.87 -8.98 -18.90
C PRO A 73 -1.70 -9.14 -17.91
N GLU A 74 -2.01 -9.64 -16.70
CA GLU A 74 -1.02 -9.97 -15.68
C GLU A 74 -0.56 -11.44 -15.88
N ASP A 75 0.02 -11.76 -17.04
CA ASP A 75 0.34 -13.11 -17.49
C ASP A 75 1.83 -13.37 -17.69
N LEU A 76 2.70 -12.55 -17.08
CA LEU A 76 4.13 -12.81 -17.11
C LEU A 76 4.46 -14.21 -16.62
N CYS A 77 5.45 -14.84 -17.26
CA CYS A 77 5.78 -16.23 -16.97
C CYS A 77 6.39 -16.40 -15.58
N LYS A 78 5.60 -16.92 -14.63
CA LYS A 78 6.02 -17.16 -13.25
C LYS A 78 7.04 -18.28 -13.08
N SER A 79 7.25 -19.11 -14.11
CA SER A 79 8.27 -20.16 -14.07
C SER A 79 9.67 -19.66 -14.44
N THR A 80 9.78 -18.49 -15.05
CA THR A 80 11.06 -17.89 -15.48
C THR A 80 11.52 -16.75 -14.60
N LEU A 81 10.62 -16.12 -13.86
CA LEU A 81 10.91 -14.99 -12.98
C LEU A 81 10.80 -15.41 -11.52
N VAL A 82 11.78 -15.00 -10.73
CA VAL A 82 11.62 -15.09 -9.27
C VAL A 82 10.55 -14.09 -8.78
N PRO A 83 9.88 -14.35 -7.64
CA PRO A 83 8.75 -13.51 -7.20
C PRO A 83 9.03 -12.01 -7.15
N PHE A 84 10.24 -11.60 -6.80
CA PHE A 84 10.70 -10.22 -6.78
C PHE A 84 10.72 -9.58 -8.17
N GLU A 85 11.29 -10.27 -9.13
CA GLU A 85 11.35 -9.82 -10.54
C GLU A 85 9.95 -9.78 -11.15
N TYR A 86 9.12 -10.80 -10.86
CA TYR A 86 7.75 -10.87 -11.36
C TYR A 86 6.93 -9.64 -10.95
N VAL A 87 6.92 -9.32 -9.65
CA VAL A 87 6.12 -8.20 -9.13
C VAL A 87 6.65 -6.85 -9.63
N ALA A 88 7.98 -6.69 -9.74
CA ALA A 88 8.61 -5.49 -10.26
C ALA A 88 8.29 -5.29 -11.76
N ALA A 89 8.46 -6.32 -12.57
CA ALA A 89 8.16 -6.28 -14.00
C ALA A 89 6.68 -5.98 -14.25
N THR A 90 5.77 -6.58 -13.46
CA THR A 90 4.32 -6.33 -13.58
C THR A 90 3.98 -4.89 -13.23
N ALA A 91 4.54 -4.32 -12.17
CA ALA A 91 4.32 -2.93 -11.80
C ALA A 91 4.84 -1.98 -12.89
N ARG A 92 6.07 -2.22 -13.39
CA ARG A 92 6.68 -1.43 -14.46
C ARG A 92 5.85 -1.46 -15.75
N GLN A 93 5.40 -2.64 -16.17
CA GLN A 93 4.55 -2.81 -17.34
C GLN A 93 3.24 -2.01 -17.24
N LYS A 94 2.60 -2.01 -16.04
CA LYS A 94 1.39 -1.22 -15.78
C LYS A 94 1.64 0.29 -15.90
N ALA A 95 2.77 0.79 -15.39
CA ALA A 95 3.12 2.19 -15.49
C ALA A 95 3.29 2.62 -16.94
N LEU A 96 4.06 1.84 -17.71
CA LEU A 96 4.35 2.12 -19.11
C LEU A 96 3.08 2.10 -19.97
N ASP A 97 2.24 1.05 -19.86
CA ASP A 97 0.98 0.98 -20.61
C ASP A 97 0.11 2.21 -20.39
N VAL A 98 -0.03 2.65 -19.15
CA VAL A 98 -0.88 3.80 -18.81
C VAL A 98 -0.27 5.10 -19.30
N TYR A 99 1.04 5.28 -19.16
CA TYR A 99 1.75 6.45 -19.65
C TYR A 99 1.65 6.58 -21.17
N GLU A 100 2.03 5.54 -21.91
CA GLU A 100 2.01 5.52 -23.37
C GLU A 100 0.61 5.78 -23.93
N ARG A 101 -0.42 5.20 -23.32
CA ARG A 101 -1.82 5.43 -23.71
C ARG A 101 -2.29 6.86 -23.43
N ALA A 102 -1.80 7.48 -22.36
CA ALA A 102 -2.12 8.87 -22.06
C ALA A 102 -1.43 9.83 -23.06
N VAL A 103 -0.14 9.61 -23.33
CA VAL A 103 0.62 10.38 -24.33
C VAL A 103 0.01 10.25 -25.72
N ALA A 104 -0.37 9.04 -26.15
CA ALA A 104 -1.03 8.80 -27.45
C ALA A 104 -2.36 9.56 -27.61
N LYS A 105 -3.01 9.95 -26.50
CA LYS A 105 -4.24 10.77 -26.50
C LYS A 105 -3.95 12.28 -26.40
N GLY A 106 -2.70 12.68 -26.29
CA GLY A 106 -2.32 14.07 -26.02
C GLY A 106 -2.61 14.52 -24.60
N GLU A 107 -2.70 13.57 -23.65
CA GLU A 107 -3.03 13.80 -22.25
C GLU A 107 -1.85 13.41 -21.35
N GLU A 108 -0.65 13.87 -21.67
CA GLU A 108 0.56 13.51 -20.91
C GLU A 108 0.39 13.80 -19.42
N PRO A 109 0.66 12.83 -18.53
CA PRO A 109 0.63 13.01 -17.08
C PRO A 109 1.97 13.51 -16.56
N ASP A 110 1.95 14.30 -15.50
CA ASP A 110 3.16 14.72 -14.79
C ASP A 110 3.76 13.60 -13.92
N LEU A 111 2.93 12.65 -13.49
CA LEU A 111 3.37 11.51 -12.67
C LEU A 111 2.41 10.32 -12.84
N VAL A 112 2.96 9.14 -13.09
CA VAL A 112 2.24 7.86 -13.06
C VAL A 112 2.75 7.02 -11.91
N ILE A 113 1.83 6.53 -11.07
CA ILE A 113 2.11 5.61 -9.96
C ILE A 113 1.42 4.29 -10.26
N SER A 114 2.19 3.23 -10.34
CA SER A 114 1.68 1.87 -10.43
C SER A 114 2.12 1.03 -9.25
N ALA A 115 1.46 -0.08 -9.02
CA ALA A 115 1.90 -1.09 -8.08
C ALA A 115 1.37 -2.47 -8.44
N ASP A 116 2.11 -3.48 -8.00
CA ASP A 116 1.66 -4.87 -8.00
C ASP A 116 1.91 -5.52 -6.65
N THR A 117 1.14 -6.55 -6.29
CA THR A 117 1.27 -7.20 -4.98
C THR A 117 1.05 -8.69 -5.13
N VAL A 118 2.01 -9.49 -4.66
CA VAL A 118 1.92 -10.94 -4.61
C VAL A 118 2.17 -11.45 -3.19
N ILE A 119 1.58 -12.62 -2.89
CA ILE A 119 1.88 -13.37 -1.68
C ILE A 119 2.77 -14.53 -2.05
N VAL A 120 3.87 -14.69 -1.31
CA VAL A 120 4.86 -15.71 -1.55
C VAL A 120 4.90 -16.64 -0.33
N THR A 121 4.62 -17.90 -0.54
CA THR A 121 4.68 -18.93 0.49
C THR A 121 6.13 -19.23 0.88
N ARG A 122 6.31 -19.96 1.98
CA ARG A 122 7.64 -20.36 2.46
C ARG A 122 8.43 -21.19 1.43
N ASP A 123 7.73 -21.96 0.60
CA ASP A 123 8.28 -22.73 -0.51
C ASP A 123 8.35 -21.94 -1.84
N ALA A 124 8.40 -20.63 -1.74
CA ALA A 124 8.57 -19.67 -2.85
C ALA A 124 7.47 -19.68 -3.93
N ARG A 125 6.30 -20.25 -3.66
CA ARG A 125 5.17 -20.20 -4.58
C ARG A 125 4.41 -18.88 -4.47
N ILE A 126 4.07 -18.30 -5.61
CA ILE A 126 3.20 -17.12 -5.69
C ILE A 126 1.74 -17.58 -5.54
N LEU A 127 1.03 -17.02 -4.57
CA LEU A 127 -0.40 -17.22 -4.40
C LEU A 127 -1.18 -16.10 -5.09
N GLU A 128 -2.10 -16.51 -5.92
CA GLU A 128 -3.05 -15.62 -6.60
C GLU A 128 -4.38 -15.53 -5.85
N LYS A 129 -5.39 -14.97 -6.52
CA LYS A 129 -6.77 -14.96 -6.03
C LYS A 129 -7.32 -16.39 -6.04
N PRO A 130 -8.09 -16.80 -5.02
CA PRO A 130 -8.67 -18.14 -4.99
C PRO A 130 -9.71 -18.31 -6.10
N ALA A 131 -9.60 -19.41 -6.86
CA ALA A 131 -10.48 -19.71 -7.98
C ALA A 131 -11.87 -20.26 -7.55
N SER A 132 -11.99 -20.73 -6.30
CA SER A 132 -13.24 -21.29 -5.74
C SER A 132 -13.22 -21.21 -4.22
N GLU A 133 -14.38 -21.40 -3.58
CA GLU A 133 -14.49 -21.47 -2.11
C GLU A 133 -13.61 -22.58 -1.52
N ALA A 134 -13.62 -23.76 -2.12
CA ALA A 134 -12.77 -24.87 -1.69
C ALA A 134 -11.27 -24.56 -1.85
N ALA A 135 -10.88 -23.88 -2.93
CA ALA A 135 -9.49 -23.43 -3.13
C ALA A 135 -9.11 -22.36 -2.10
N HIS A 136 -10.04 -21.47 -1.76
CA HIS A 136 -9.85 -20.42 -0.75
C HIS A 136 -9.60 -21.01 0.64
N ILE A 137 -10.43 -21.99 1.05
CA ILE A 137 -10.24 -22.71 2.33
C ILE A 137 -8.86 -23.36 2.37
N ARG A 138 -8.49 -24.14 1.35
CA ARG A 138 -7.17 -24.82 1.30
C ARG A 138 -6.00 -23.82 1.31
N MET A 139 -6.16 -22.69 0.64
CA MET A 139 -5.15 -21.63 0.63
C MET A 139 -4.90 -21.05 2.03
N LEU A 140 -5.96 -20.72 2.76
CA LEU A 140 -5.85 -20.19 4.12
C LEU A 140 -5.36 -21.25 5.12
N GLN A 141 -5.77 -22.51 4.98
CA GLN A 141 -5.22 -23.63 5.76
C GLN A 141 -3.72 -23.78 5.53
N HIS A 142 -3.28 -23.75 4.28
CA HIS A 142 -1.85 -23.80 3.94
C HIS A 142 -1.06 -22.63 4.57
N LEU A 143 -1.58 -21.38 4.51
CA LEU A 143 -0.95 -20.22 5.15
C LEU A 143 -0.90 -20.36 6.68
N ARG A 144 -1.95 -20.87 7.32
CA ARG A 144 -1.96 -21.20 8.74
C ARG A 144 -0.90 -22.24 9.10
N ASP A 145 -0.88 -23.34 8.37
CA ASP A 145 -0.02 -24.50 8.67
C ASP A 145 1.46 -24.18 8.44
N THR A 146 1.78 -23.39 7.42
CA THR A 146 3.14 -22.87 7.17
C THR A 146 3.48 -21.67 8.05
N ARG A 147 2.51 -21.07 8.72
CA ARG A 147 2.57 -19.97 9.68
C ARG A 147 3.06 -18.63 9.12
N VAL A 148 4.13 -18.60 8.36
CA VAL A 148 4.72 -17.38 7.82
C VAL A 148 4.73 -17.40 6.30
N HIS A 149 4.38 -16.27 5.72
CA HIS A 149 4.50 -15.99 4.30
C HIS A 149 4.97 -14.54 4.09
N ARG A 150 5.41 -14.24 2.88
CA ARG A 150 5.89 -12.92 2.50
C ARG A 150 4.86 -12.24 1.60
N VAL A 151 4.67 -10.95 1.82
CA VAL A 151 3.92 -10.06 0.92
C VAL A 151 4.94 -9.17 0.25
N LEU A 152 5.02 -9.27 -1.08
CA LEU A 152 5.85 -8.42 -1.90
C LEU A 152 4.96 -7.43 -2.63
N SER A 153 5.18 -6.13 -2.44
CA SER A 153 4.55 -5.11 -3.29
C SER A 153 5.62 -4.32 -4.01
N ALA A 154 5.57 -4.37 -5.34
CA ALA A 154 6.34 -3.47 -6.17
C ALA A 154 5.57 -2.17 -6.38
N ILE A 155 6.32 -1.08 -6.38
CA ILE A 155 5.87 0.25 -6.79
C ILE A 155 6.72 0.66 -7.98
N CYS A 156 6.08 1.26 -8.97
CA CYS A 156 6.80 1.90 -10.06
C CYS A 156 6.25 3.31 -10.24
N CYS A 157 7.14 4.30 -10.21
CA CYS A 157 6.85 5.70 -10.45
C CYS A 157 7.49 6.13 -11.77
N LEU A 158 6.76 6.87 -12.59
CA LEU A 158 7.20 7.35 -13.89
C LEU A 158 6.80 8.81 -14.04
N ALA A 159 7.74 9.66 -14.45
CA ALA A 159 7.50 11.07 -14.77
C ALA A 159 8.12 11.43 -16.14
N PRO A 160 7.55 12.38 -16.89
CA PRO A 160 8.18 12.87 -18.12
C PRO A 160 9.56 13.46 -17.81
N LYS A 161 10.47 13.36 -18.75
CA LYS A 161 11.81 13.95 -18.66
C LYS A 161 11.87 15.20 -19.52
N GLU A 162 12.21 16.33 -18.91
CA GLU A 162 12.15 17.65 -19.58
C GLU A 162 13.12 17.77 -20.77
N GLU A 163 14.27 17.09 -20.72
CA GLU A 163 15.32 17.15 -21.76
C GLU A 163 15.58 15.82 -22.46
N ALA A 164 14.53 15.00 -22.68
CA ALA A 164 14.71 13.66 -23.18
C ALA A 164 14.90 13.57 -24.68
N THR A 165 15.94 12.86 -25.10
CA THR A 165 16.10 12.40 -26.49
C THR A 165 15.45 11.04 -26.75
N HIS A 166 15.27 10.13 -25.80
CA HIS A 166 14.47 8.89 -25.77
C HIS A 166 15.06 7.90 -24.74
N PRO A 167 14.25 7.25 -23.90
CA PRO A 167 12.81 7.45 -23.68
C PRO A 167 12.52 8.78 -23.01
N GLY A 168 11.39 9.42 -23.35
CA GLY A 168 10.94 10.71 -22.82
C GLY A 168 10.45 10.69 -21.38
N TYR A 169 10.93 9.78 -20.54
CA TYR A 169 10.49 9.64 -19.15
C TYR A 169 11.63 9.11 -18.25
N GLU A 170 11.53 9.44 -16.96
CA GLU A 170 12.28 8.80 -15.88
C GLU A 170 11.39 7.77 -15.20
N ILE A 171 11.93 6.59 -14.87
CA ILE A 171 11.15 5.50 -14.29
C ILE A 171 11.96 4.78 -13.20
N GLU A 172 11.37 4.72 -12.02
CA GLU A 172 11.97 4.08 -10.86
C GLU A 172 11.05 3.00 -10.30
N THR A 173 11.64 1.92 -9.81
CA THR A 173 10.89 0.77 -9.27
C THR A 173 11.53 0.30 -7.97
N HIS A 174 10.70 0.02 -6.97
CA HIS A 174 11.12 -0.56 -5.70
C HIS A 174 10.20 -1.72 -5.32
N VAL A 175 10.75 -2.73 -4.68
CA VAL A 175 9.98 -3.86 -4.13
C VAL A 175 10.15 -3.91 -2.62
N GLU A 176 9.06 -3.79 -1.90
CA GLU A 176 9.01 -3.89 -0.44
C GLU A 176 8.57 -5.29 -0.02
N GLU A 177 9.24 -5.86 0.98
CA GLU A 177 8.88 -7.14 1.58
C GLU A 177 8.32 -6.96 3.00
N THR A 178 7.24 -7.66 3.31
CA THR A 178 6.69 -7.75 4.66
C THR A 178 6.34 -9.21 4.97
N LYS A 179 6.77 -9.71 6.13
CA LYS A 179 6.41 -11.03 6.62
C LYS A 179 5.11 -10.95 7.40
N VAL A 180 4.17 -11.85 7.09
CA VAL A 180 2.90 -11.98 7.78
C VAL A 180 2.84 -13.35 8.43
N TYR A 181 2.50 -13.38 9.71
CA TYR A 181 2.37 -14.59 10.51
C TYR A 181 0.90 -14.82 10.83
N PHE A 182 0.37 -15.97 10.41
CA PHE A 182 -0.97 -16.40 10.79
C PHE A 182 -0.95 -17.03 12.19
N ALA A 183 -2.06 -16.90 12.91
CA ALA A 183 -2.30 -17.66 14.13
C ALA A 183 -2.28 -19.16 13.81
N LYS A 184 -1.93 -19.99 14.80
CA LYS A 184 -1.98 -21.43 14.66
C LYS A 184 -3.41 -21.96 14.91
N GLU A 185 -3.64 -23.20 14.51
CA GLU A 185 -4.89 -23.90 14.82
C GLU A 185 -5.17 -23.93 16.33
N ALA A 186 -4.15 -24.27 17.14
CA ALA A 186 -4.25 -24.33 18.59
C ALA A 186 -4.40 -22.95 19.25
N ASP A 187 -4.00 -21.88 18.57
CA ASP A 187 -3.98 -20.51 19.08
C ASP A 187 -5.20 -19.70 18.56
N GLY A 188 -6.27 -20.37 18.18
CA GLY A 188 -7.56 -19.74 17.84
C GLY A 188 -7.88 -19.63 16.34
N LEU A 189 -7.14 -20.36 15.47
CA LEU A 189 -7.46 -20.43 14.05
C LEU A 189 -7.81 -21.85 13.57
N PRO A 190 -8.81 -22.54 14.16
CA PRO A 190 -9.27 -23.82 13.68
C PRO A 190 -9.99 -23.73 12.34
N ASP A 191 -10.25 -24.87 11.71
CA ASP A 191 -10.85 -24.96 10.38
C ASP A 191 -12.23 -24.30 10.25
N ASP A 192 -13.02 -24.31 11.30
CA ASP A 192 -14.36 -23.68 11.32
C ASP A 192 -14.26 -22.14 11.27
N VAL A 193 -13.24 -21.55 11.90
CA VAL A 193 -12.95 -20.12 11.80
C VAL A 193 -12.55 -19.75 10.38
N ILE A 194 -11.66 -20.54 9.74
CA ILE A 194 -11.28 -20.34 8.33
C ILE A 194 -12.52 -20.44 7.42
N LYS A 195 -13.35 -21.47 7.58
CA LYS A 195 -14.59 -21.64 6.81
C LYS A 195 -15.56 -20.48 7.03
N SER A 196 -15.66 -19.98 8.26
CA SER A 196 -16.51 -18.82 8.59
C SER A 196 -15.99 -17.54 7.89
N TYR A 197 -14.68 -17.31 7.92
CA TYR A 197 -14.08 -16.20 7.22
C TYR A 197 -14.32 -16.28 5.69
N VAL A 198 -14.12 -17.44 5.08
CA VAL A 198 -14.32 -17.62 3.64
C VAL A 198 -15.77 -17.30 3.22
N ARG A 199 -16.76 -17.64 4.04
CA ARG A 199 -18.17 -17.32 3.80
C ARG A 199 -18.45 -15.81 3.76
N THR A 200 -17.65 -14.98 4.42
CA THR A 200 -17.79 -13.51 4.34
C THR A 200 -17.45 -12.96 2.97
N ARG A 201 -16.72 -13.73 2.13
CA ARG A 201 -16.22 -13.35 0.81
C ARG A 201 -15.22 -12.20 0.81
N GLU A 202 -14.72 -11.78 1.97
CA GLU A 202 -13.79 -10.63 2.10
C GLU A 202 -12.49 -10.82 1.32
N GLY A 203 -11.97 -12.04 1.24
CA GLY A 203 -10.69 -12.37 0.61
C GLY A 203 -10.76 -12.82 -0.86
N VAL A 204 -11.94 -12.96 -1.45
CA VAL A 204 -12.14 -13.62 -2.77
C VAL A 204 -11.40 -12.92 -3.93
N ASP A 205 -11.30 -11.61 -3.88
CA ASP A 205 -10.67 -10.77 -4.91
C ASP A 205 -9.20 -10.42 -4.60
N LYS A 206 -8.58 -11.11 -3.64
CA LYS A 206 -7.25 -10.78 -3.12
C LYS A 206 -6.27 -11.93 -3.28
N ALA A 207 -5.02 -11.59 -3.61
CA ALA A 207 -3.92 -12.55 -3.55
C ALA A 207 -3.82 -13.16 -2.14
N GLY A 208 -3.62 -14.47 -2.05
CA GLY A 208 -3.59 -15.19 -0.77
C GLY A 208 -4.94 -15.32 -0.06
N GLY A 209 -6.01 -14.75 -0.59
CA GLY A 209 -7.37 -14.93 -0.07
C GLY A 209 -7.70 -14.19 1.23
N TYR A 210 -6.97 -13.11 1.59
CA TYR A 210 -7.25 -12.35 2.81
C TYR A 210 -6.98 -10.85 2.67
N ALA A 211 -7.53 -10.06 3.60
CA ALA A 211 -7.32 -8.62 3.68
C ALA A 211 -6.95 -8.19 5.11
N ILE A 212 -5.76 -7.61 5.28
CA ILE A 212 -5.30 -7.13 6.59
C ILE A 212 -6.21 -6.05 7.21
N GLN A 213 -6.88 -5.25 6.41
CA GLN A 213 -7.72 -4.14 6.86
C GLN A 213 -9.12 -4.59 7.35
N GLY A 214 -9.47 -5.87 7.19
CA GLY A 214 -10.76 -6.44 7.54
C GLY A 214 -10.67 -7.49 8.65
N LEU A 215 -11.58 -8.44 8.61
CA LEU A 215 -11.68 -9.54 9.58
C LEU A 215 -10.40 -10.37 9.64
N ALA A 216 -9.73 -10.58 8.51
CA ALA A 216 -8.48 -11.36 8.48
C ALA A 216 -7.40 -10.74 9.37
N GLY A 217 -7.25 -9.41 9.35
CA GLY A 217 -6.29 -8.72 10.21
C GLY A 217 -6.57 -8.85 11.70
N MET A 218 -7.84 -9.07 12.07
CA MET A 218 -8.27 -9.23 13.46
C MET A 218 -8.24 -10.68 13.93
N VAL A 219 -8.43 -11.66 13.03
CA VAL A 219 -8.70 -13.04 13.39
C VAL A 219 -7.64 -14.02 12.87
N LEU A 220 -7.11 -13.80 11.65
CA LEU A 220 -6.16 -14.73 11.02
C LEU A 220 -4.70 -14.37 11.30
N ILE A 221 -4.38 -13.07 11.44
CA ILE A 221 -3.01 -12.55 11.53
C ILE A 221 -2.63 -12.38 13.00
N GLU A 222 -1.53 -13.04 13.40
CA GLU A 222 -0.95 -12.91 14.74
C GLU A 222 0.10 -11.79 14.79
N LYS A 223 0.94 -11.68 13.74
CA LYS A 223 2.09 -10.76 13.74
C LYS A 223 2.42 -10.32 12.33
N ILE A 224 2.98 -9.12 12.22
CA ILE A 224 3.55 -8.56 10.99
C ILE A 224 4.98 -8.10 11.30
N GLU A 225 5.92 -8.41 10.42
CA GLU A 225 7.28 -7.86 10.42
C GLU A 225 7.49 -7.10 9.10
N GLY A 226 7.53 -5.78 9.20
CA GLY A 226 7.61 -4.85 8.06
C GLY A 226 6.46 -3.85 8.06
N SER A 227 6.06 -3.40 6.86
CA SER A 227 5.09 -2.33 6.68
C SER A 227 3.66 -2.86 6.44
N VAL A 228 2.70 -2.30 7.19
CA VAL A 228 1.27 -2.64 7.03
C VAL A 228 0.73 -2.14 5.69
N ASP A 229 1.13 -0.96 5.24
CA ASP A 229 0.70 -0.39 3.97
C ASP A 229 1.25 -1.19 2.77
N ASN A 230 2.43 -1.83 2.91
CA ASN A 230 2.90 -2.84 1.97
C ASN A 230 1.92 -4.02 1.87
N VAL A 231 1.46 -4.57 2.99
CA VAL A 231 0.47 -5.66 2.99
C VAL A 231 -0.87 -5.23 2.41
N VAL A 232 -1.25 -3.95 2.57
CA VAL A 232 -2.43 -3.36 1.92
C VAL A 232 -2.24 -3.27 0.40
N GLY A 233 -0.99 -3.12 -0.06
CA GLY A 233 -0.60 -3.18 -1.46
C GLY A 233 -0.02 -1.89 -2.06
N LEU A 234 0.41 -0.94 -1.22
CA LEU A 234 1.14 0.26 -1.64
C LEU A 234 2.03 0.72 -0.48
N PRO A 235 3.34 0.41 -0.48
CA PRO A 235 4.29 0.92 0.49
C PRO A 235 4.47 2.43 0.33
N VAL A 236 3.75 3.19 1.15
CA VAL A 236 3.55 4.64 0.97
C VAL A 236 4.84 5.43 1.11
N ARG A 237 5.68 5.08 2.10
CA ARG A 237 6.96 5.76 2.32
C ARG A 237 7.87 5.63 1.08
N GLN A 238 8.05 4.43 0.58
CA GLN A 238 8.87 4.14 -0.58
C GLN A 238 8.29 4.77 -1.85
N MET A 239 6.96 4.74 -1.99
CA MET A 239 6.28 5.43 -3.08
C MET A 239 6.63 6.94 -3.12
N LEU A 240 6.57 7.61 -1.97
CA LEU A 240 6.90 9.04 -1.90
C LEU A 240 8.37 9.30 -2.27
N GLN A 241 9.30 8.45 -1.80
CA GLN A 241 10.71 8.54 -2.16
C GLN A 241 10.95 8.35 -3.67
N LEU A 242 10.29 7.36 -4.30
CA LEU A 242 10.38 7.16 -5.74
C LEU A 242 9.78 8.33 -6.52
N CYS A 243 8.65 8.88 -6.05
CA CYS A 243 8.06 10.07 -6.67
C CYS A 243 9.02 11.28 -6.59
N GLU A 244 9.69 11.49 -5.44
CA GLU A 244 10.71 12.54 -5.31
C GLU A 244 11.87 12.33 -6.28
N LYS A 245 12.32 11.07 -6.43
CA LYS A 245 13.43 10.74 -7.32
C LYS A 245 13.08 11.05 -8.77
N VAL A 246 11.95 10.55 -9.28
CA VAL A 246 11.56 10.76 -10.69
C VAL A 246 11.11 12.18 -11.00
N VAL A 247 10.69 12.98 -10.01
CA VAL A 247 10.21 14.36 -10.22
C VAL A 247 11.33 15.38 -10.00
N PHE A 248 12.09 15.28 -8.91
CA PHE A 248 13.02 16.33 -8.49
C PHE A 248 14.50 15.99 -8.66
N LYS A 249 14.83 14.68 -8.83
CA LYS A 249 16.23 14.20 -8.89
C LYS A 249 16.53 13.49 -10.19
N GLN A 250 15.91 13.92 -11.29
CA GLN A 250 16.15 13.29 -12.60
C GLN A 250 17.63 13.40 -12.99
N GLY A 251 18.23 12.29 -13.42
CA GLY A 251 19.62 12.23 -13.86
C GLY A 251 20.70 12.27 -12.76
N GLN A 252 20.32 12.26 -11.48
CA GLN A 252 21.27 12.04 -10.39
C GLN A 252 21.44 10.53 -10.20
N GLU A 253 22.56 9.98 -10.71
CA GLU A 253 22.98 8.61 -10.38
C GLU A 253 23.36 8.53 -8.89
N ASN A 254 23.15 7.35 -8.28
CA ASN A 254 23.48 7.10 -6.88
C ASN A 254 25.00 7.21 -6.67
N SER A 255 25.50 8.41 -6.40
CA SER A 255 26.89 8.62 -5.99
C SER A 255 27.14 8.29 -4.51
N GLU A 256 26.14 7.75 -3.80
CA GLU A 256 26.25 7.44 -2.36
C GLU A 256 26.53 5.95 -2.06
N GLU A 257 26.56 5.04 -3.05
CA GLU A 257 26.86 3.62 -2.82
C GLU A 257 28.33 3.21 -3.11
N GLU A 258 29.17 4.11 -3.64
CA GLU A 258 30.57 3.79 -3.97
C GLU A 258 31.61 4.25 -2.90
N GLU A 259 31.19 4.95 -1.83
CA GLU A 259 32.13 5.47 -0.81
C GLU A 259 32.33 4.55 0.42
N GLU A 260 31.63 3.41 0.56
CA GLU A 260 31.76 2.53 1.74
C GLU A 260 32.70 1.32 1.55
N ASP A 261 33.26 1.06 0.36
CA ASP A 261 34.11 -0.13 0.10
C ASP A 261 35.60 0.14 0.08
N ASP A 262 36.10 1.38 0.28
CA ASP A 262 37.53 1.71 0.13
C ASP A 262 38.31 1.96 1.46
N GLU A 263 37.73 1.71 2.66
CA GLU A 263 38.42 2.01 3.94
C GLU A 263 39.01 0.80 4.69
N ASP A 264 39.06 -0.41 4.15
CA ASP A 264 39.59 -1.58 4.85
C ASP A 264 40.77 -2.29 4.12
N ASP A 265 41.81 -1.58 3.65
CA ASP A 265 43.06 -2.21 3.23
C ASP A 265 44.29 -1.28 3.41
N ASP A 266 44.61 -0.89 4.64
CA ASP A 266 45.96 -0.44 5.00
C ASP A 266 46.17 -0.53 6.52
N ASP A 267 46.49 -1.73 7.03
CA ASP A 267 47.34 -1.89 8.23
C ASP A 267 48.00 -3.30 8.25
N GLU A 268 49.22 -3.35 7.68
CA GLU A 268 50.27 -4.28 8.08
C GLU A 268 51.47 -3.51 8.65
#